data_9b6401e79564bd380dbe4943e0658dd8
#
_entry.id   9b6401e79564bd380dbe4943e0658dd8
#
_cell.length_a   1.000
_cell.length_b   1.000
_cell.length_c   1.000
_cell.angle_alpha   90.00
_cell.angle_beta   90.00
_cell.angle_gamma   90.00
#
_symmetry.space_group_name_H-M   'P 1'
#
loop_
_entity.id
_entity.type
_entity.pdbx_description
1 polymer ?
#
loop_
_entity_poly.entity_id
_entity_poly.type
_entity_poly.pdbx_seq_one_letter_code
_entity_poly.pdbx_strand_id
1 'polypeptide(L)' 'MSLTNILLLLILSIFTTYTFMNWRGIDKGPKLIIVAQFIGWTIFFLVIVIALKMLGFANEF' A
#
# COMPACT_ATOMS: atom_id res chain seq x y z
N MET A 1 -10.24 -7.70 9.93
CA MET A 1 -8.90 -8.01 9.38
C MET A 1 -8.05 -8.70 10.41
N SER A 2 -7.35 -9.75 10.01
CA SER A 2 -6.37 -10.37 10.90
C SER A 2 -5.07 -9.55 10.88
N LEU A 3 -4.25 -9.74 11.92
CA LEU A 3 -2.96 -9.08 12.00
C LEU A 3 -2.08 -9.45 10.80
N THR A 4 -2.14 -10.70 10.36
CA THR A 4 -1.39 -11.17 9.20
C THR A 4 -1.76 -10.38 7.95
N ASN A 5 -3.05 -10.13 7.72
CA ASN A 5 -3.51 -9.38 6.56
C ASN A 5 -3.03 -7.93 6.60
N ILE A 6 -3.02 -7.32 7.78
CA ILE A 6 -2.51 -5.97 7.95
C ILE A 6 -1.01 -5.93 7.64
N LEU A 7 -0.24 -6.90 8.12
CA LEU A 7 1.19 -6.98 7.83
C LEU A 7 1.46 -7.16 6.34
N LEU A 8 0.70 -8.01 5.68
CA LEU A 8 0.83 -8.21 4.24
C LEU A 8 0.53 -6.93 3.47
N LEU A 9 -0.48 -6.19 3.90
CA LEU A 9 -0.84 -4.91 3.28
C LEU A 9 0.31 -3.91 3.41
N LEU A 10 0.91 -3.81 4.59
CA LEU A 10 2.03 -2.91 4.83
C LEU A 10 3.26 -3.30 4.00
N ILE A 11 3.58 -4.59 3.94
CA ILE A 11 4.70 -5.08 3.15
C ILE A 11 4.47 -4.76 1.66
N LEU A 12 3.27 -4.99 1.18
CA LEU A 12 2.92 -4.69 -0.20
C LEU A 12 3.04 -3.20 -0.50
N SER A 13 2.61 -2.35 0.45
CA SER A 13 2.73 -0.89 0.31
C SER A 13 4.18 -0.45 0.22
N ILE A 14 5.04 -1.00 1.06
CA ILE A 14 6.48 -0.70 1.04
C ILE A 14 7.08 -1.11 -0.30
N PHE A 15 6.80 -2.33 -0.73
CA PHE A 15 7.31 -2.85 -1.98
C PHE A 15 6.86 -1.98 -3.16
N THR A 16 5.58 -1.63 -3.20
CA THR A 16 5.03 -0.78 -4.25
C THR A 16 5.66 0.61 -4.25
N THR A 17 5.86 1.19 -3.06
CA THR A 17 6.48 2.50 -2.93
C THR A 17 7.87 2.50 -3.54
N TYR A 18 8.71 1.54 -3.18
CA TYR A 18 10.08 1.46 -3.71
C TYR A 18 10.09 1.18 -5.20
N THR A 19 9.24 0.26 -5.66
CA THR A 19 9.16 -0.08 -7.08
C THR A 19 8.72 1.12 -7.90
N PHE A 20 7.69 1.83 -7.44
CA PHE A 20 7.17 3.00 -8.13
C PHE A 20 8.22 4.11 -8.20
N MET A 21 8.89 4.42 -7.09
CA MET A 21 9.90 5.46 -7.05
C MET A 21 11.08 5.11 -7.97
N ASN A 22 11.50 3.85 -7.97
CA ASN A 22 12.58 3.39 -8.83
C ASN A 22 12.20 3.46 -10.32
N TRP A 23 10.97 3.06 -10.63
CA TRP A 23 10.48 3.07 -12.01
C TRP A 23 10.34 4.48 -12.56
N ARG A 24 9.85 5.40 -11.74
CA ARG A 24 9.65 6.79 -12.15
C ARG A 24 10.93 7.62 -12.08
N GLY A 25 12.00 7.07 -11.53
CA GLY A 25 13.24 7.81 -11.35
C GLY A 25 13.14 8.91 -10.31
N ILE A 26 12.20 8.81 -9.38
CA ILE A 26 12.04 9.79 -8.31
C ILE A 26 13.24 9.72 -7.38
N ASP A 27 13.90 10.85 -7.16
CA ASP A 27 15.07 10.91 -6.32
C ASP A 27 14.70 10.64 -4.86
N LYS A 28 15.54 9.87 -4.17
CA LYS A 28 15.31 9.47 -2.78
C LYS A 28 15.72 10.54 -1.78
N GLY A 29 15.80 11.80 -2.19
CA GLY A 29 16.31 12.86 -1.33
C GLY A 29 15.58 13.00 -0.01
N PRO A 30 14.44 13.71 0.06
CA PRO A 30 13.74 13.90 1.32
C PRO A 30 13.01 12.65 1.76
N LYS A 31 13.19 12.25 3.02
CA LYS A 31 12.43 11.13 3.60
C LYS A 31 10.92 11.37 3.56
N LEU A 32 10.53 12.64 3.55
CA LEU A 32 9.13 13.02 3.50
C LEU A 32 8.44 12.48 2.24
N ILE A 33 9.13 12.49 1.10
CA ILE A 33 8.56 11.96 -0.14
C ILE A 33 8.31 10.45 -0.02
N ILE A 34 9.23 9.72 0.59
CA ILE A 34 9.08 8.27 0.79
C ILE A 34 7.89 7.99 1.71
N VAL A 35 7.78 8.74 2.80
CA VAL A 35 6.68 8.58 3.76
C VAL A 35 5.35 8.92 3.09
N ALA A 36 5.29 10.00 2.33
CA ALA A 36 4.08 10.41 1.62
C ALA A 36 3.63 9.34 0.63
N GLN A 37 4.56 8.78 -0.14
CA GLN A 37 4.27 7.69 -1.08
C GLN A 37 3.76 6.46 -0.34
N PHE A 38 4.41 6.08 0.75
CA PHE A 38 3.99 4.93 1.54
C PHE A 38 2.56 5.10 2.06
N ILE A 39 2.26 6.25 2.63
CA ILE A 39 0.92 6.55 3.15
C ILE A 39 -0.11 6.50 2.01
N GLY A 40 0.20 7.13 0.90
CA GLY A 40 -0.69 7.15 -0.26
C GLY A 40 -1.00 5.75 -0.79
N TRP A 41 0.02 4.90 -0.94
CA TRP A 41 -0.18 3.53 -1.40
C TRP A 41 -0.92 2.69 -0.38
N THR A 42 -0.67 2.89 0.92
CA THR A 42 -1.39 2.18 1.96
C THR A 42 -2.88 2.50 1.91
N ILE A 43 -3.23 3.78 1.78
CA ILE A 43 -4.63 4.20 1.66
C ILE A 43 -5.26 3.61 0.39
N PHE A 44 -4.53 3.62 -0.72
CA PHE A 44 -5.01 3.08 -1.99
C PHE A 44 -5.36 1.59 -1.87
N PHE A 45 -4.45 0.80 -1.30
CA PHE A 45 -4.70 -0.62 -1.12
C PHE A 45 -5.83 -0.88 -0.12
N LEU A 46 -5.91 -0.07 0.94
CA LEU A 46 -6.98 -0.20 1.92
C LEU A 46 -8.35 0.04 1.29
N VAL A 47 -8.45 1.05 0.44
CA VAL A 47 -9.70 1.33 -0.28
C VAL A 47 -10.07 0.17 -1.19
N ILE A 48 -9.10 -0.41 -1.90
CA ILE A 48 -9.34 -1.58 -2.76
C ILE A 48 -9.84 -2.76 -1.93
N VAL A 49 -9.22 -3.04 -0.79
CA VAL A 49 -9.63 -4.14 0.08
C VAL A 49 -11.07 -3.92 0.58
N ILE A 50 -11.39 -2.73 1.02
CA ILE A 50 -12.74 -2.40 1.48
C ILE A 50 -13.75 -2.58 0.35
N ALA A 51 -13.43 -2.11 -0.85
CA ALA A 51 -14.31 -2.23 -2.00
C ALA A 51 -14.55 -3.70 -2.36
N LEU A 52 -13.50 -4.53 -2.37
CA LEU A 52 -13.63 -5.95 -2.63
C LEU A 52 -14.46 -6.64 -1.56
N LYS A 53 -14.29 -6.25 -0.31
CA LYS A 53 -15.06 -6.80 0.80
C LYS A 53 -16.54 -6.47 0.66
N MET A 54 -16.87 -5.24 0.27
CA MET A 54 -18.25 -4.83 0.06
C MET A 54 -18.90 -5.57 -1.10
N LEU A 55 -18.13 -5.91 -2.13
CA LEU A 55 -18.64 -6.68 -3.27
C LEU A 55 -18.67 -8.19 -3.00
N GLY A 56 -18.17 -8.62 -1.85
CA GLY A 56 -18.18 -10.03 -1.48
C GLY A 56 -17.02 -10.85 -2.01
N PHE A 57 -16.03 -10.22 -2.65
CA PHE A 57 -14.89 -10.94 -3.21
C PHE A 57 -13.80 -11.25 -2.20
N ALA A 58 -13.75 -10.55 -1.08
CA ALA A 58 -12.69 -10.70 -0.09
C ALA A 58 -13.28 -10.82 1.32
N ASN A 59 -14.13 -11.83 1.53
CA ASN A 59 -14.77 -12.04 2.82
C ASN A 59 -13.79 -12.38 3.94
N GLU A 60 -12.62 -12.90 3.59
CA GLU A 60 -11.62 -13.32 4.55
C GLU A 60 -10.72 -12.18 5.03
N PHE A 61 -10.78 -11.04 4.38
CA PHE A 61 -10.08 -9.87 4.84
C PHE A 61 -10.93 -9.17 5.89
#